data_e60ca0ad7c837c91b69a40af81a556bc
#
_entry.id   e60ca0ad7c837c91b69a40af81a556bc
#
_cell.length_a   1.000
_cell.length_b   1.000
_cell.length_c   1.000
_cell.angle_alpha   90.00
_cell.angle_beta   90.00
_cell.angle_gamma   90.00
#
_symmetry.space_group_name_H-M   'P 1'
#
loop_
_entity.id
_entity.type
_entity.pdbx_description
1 polymer ?
#
loop_
_entity_poly.entity_id
_entity_poly.type
_entity_poly.pdbx_seq_one_letter_code
_entity_poly.pdbx_strand_id
1 'polypeptide(L)'
;MMRYTLEVEKYGICCDGTEAAATTAGFNQALKDAAEAGICEIDIPRGIYLIDGVNEESALKPEEHAGIIVPSNMTLNLHPEAEFRVAPNGSFGYSCFYIGEVENVTLRGGKIRGERYQHDFTGHGDFEKKETHEWGYGINVHGARNVVIKGVDIADCTGDCIMVNAQGMLNVSWTTYRPARNITIKKCKLDGARRNNISVTGGEDVKIHDNEITNAGINDGCMPMFGIDIEGYGEGDIDYEEPRNVKITNNTFAGNVAQSVCNFSGYEVVISENHSDNTISYGYGTDTNIENNIFVRKDKKYTAIAGLGVSAGFIGNNATISGNTIKGFSSGIDVRGADVTVSDNTISELSVDGIALATFEAKNVKFSDNTVNHCPGKLCCARNSRDITFEGNELNDSDITAVEIIDSINVKAKSNGIKRSKQGVVITRSSAKVFDNDVDLTEYPNAAGYAIAFDKGSDVFIKDNRIPAPINMAIYGESVEGRTVRIKDNDITDAKCLIPIYVIGGKKHEISGNDITFNRTASGGYGIQTKNTDGALIKENVVHSVSGFKLYSPIKTDESINSRVIGNKISGNLALNKTDIETNNIPI
;
A
#
# COMPACT_ATOMS: atom_id res chain seq x y z
N MET A 1 26.22 -8.54 -37.77
CA MET A 1 24.96 -9.34 -37.70
C MET A 1 24.29 -9.21 -39.04
N MET A 2 23.86 -10.32 -39.62
CA MET A 2 23.09 -10.27 -40.87
C MET A 2 21.65 -9.86 -40.57
N ARG A 3 21.17 -8.82 -41.21
CA ARG A 3 19.79 -8.30 -41.12
C ARG A 3 19.06 -8.66 -42.42
N TYR A 4 17.82 -9.10 -42.28
CA TYR A 4 17.02 -9.58 -43.39
C TYR A 4 15.61 -8.98 -43.33
N THR A 5 15.08 -8.53 -44.43
CA THR A 5 13.66 -8.14 -44.53
C THR A 5 12.85 -9.37 -44.95
N LEU A 6 11.84 -9.73 -44.19
CA LEU A 6 11.02 -10.90 -44.42
C LEU A 6 10.29 -10.81 -45.80
N GLU A 7 10.55 -11.78 -46.63
CA GLU A 7 9.85 -11.96 -47.92
C GLU A 7 8.56 -12.74 -47.69
N VAL A 8 7.48 -12.04 -47.34
CA VAL A 8 6.20 -12.66 -46.90
C VAL A 8 5.63 -13.61 -47.97
N GLU A 9 5.72 -13.25 -49.25
CA GLU A 9 5.22 -14.06 -50.37
C GLU A 9 5.95 -15.40 -50.48
N LYS A 10 7.24 -15.43 -50.25
CA LYS A 10 8.08 -16.64 -50.29
C LYS A 10 7.60 -17.72 -49.32
N TYR A 11 7.06 -17.30 -48.20
CA TYR A 11 6.62 -18.19 -47.13
C TYR A 11 5.09 -18.35 -47.09
N GLY A 12 4.36 -17.83 -48.05
CA GLY A 12 2.90 -17.90 -48.10
C GLY A 12 2.22 -17.12 -46.97
N ILE A 13 2.89 -16.09 -46.44
CA ILE A 13 2.37 -15.24 -45.38
C ILE A 13 1.41 -14.22 -45.98
N CYS A 14 0.15 -14.23 -45.62
CA CYS A 14 -0.84 -13.23 -46.00
C CYS A 14 -0.74 -11.99 -45.12
N CYS A 15 -0.66 -10.81 -45.75
CA CYS A 15 -0.51 -9.53 -45.04
C CYS A 15 -1.77 -8.64 -45.11
N ASP A 16 -2.91 -9.24 -45.41
CA ASP A 16 -4.23 -8.60 -45.56
C ASP A 16 -5.25 -8.98 -44.49
N GLY A 17 -4.83 -9.78 -43.50
CA GLY A 17 -5.69 -10.23 -42.38
C GLY A 17 -6.49 -11.51 -42.71
N THR A 18 -6.02 -12.32 -43.64
CA THR A 18 -6.64 -13.59 -44.04
C THR A 18 -5.71 -14.78 -43.79
N GLU A 19 -6.20 -15.99 -44.04
CA GLU A 19 -5.43 -17.26 -44.05
C GLU A 19 -4.58 -17.50 -42.77
N ALA A 20 -5.20 -17.48 -41.60
CA ALA A 20 -4.50 -17.58 -40.27
C ALA A 20 -3.51 -18.75 -40.23
N ALA A 21 -3.95 -19.97 -40.56
CA ALA A 21 -3.10 -21.16 -40.47
C ALA A 21 -1.89 -21.08 -41.41
N ALA A 22 -2.09 -20.67 -42.67
CA ALA A 22 -1.00 -20.52 -43.63
C ALA A 22 -0.04 -19.39 -43.23
N THR A 23 -0.56 -18.28 -42.76
CA THR A 23 0.23 -17.15 -42.26
C THR A 23 1.09 -17.55 -41.07
N THR A 24 0.52 -18.26 -40.11
CA THR A 24 1.25 -18.74 -38.89
C THR A 24 2.34 -19.75 -39.26
N ALA A 25 2.01 -20.75 -40.09
CA ALA A 25 2.97 -21.74 -40.58
C ALA A 25 4.12 -21.06 -41.35
N GLY A 26 3.78 -20.07 -42.19
CA GLY A 26 4.76 -19.29 -42.95
C GLY A 26 5.73 -18.53 -42.05
N PHE A 27 5.23 -17.85 -41.00
CA PHE A 27 6.10 -17.20 -40.00
C PHE A 27 7.02 -18.20 -39.30
N ASN A 28 6.49 -19.34 -38.81
CA ASN A 28 7.27 -20.33 -38.13
C ASN A 28 8.36 -20.92 -39.05
N GLN A 29 8.06 -21.20 -40.30
CA GLN A 29 9.06 -21.68 -41.26
C GLN A 29 10.11 -20.61 -41.55
N ALA A 30 9.71 -19.34 -41.75
CA ALA A 30 10.64 -18.27 -42.04
C ALA A 30 11.61 -18.00 -40.89
N LEU A 31 11.13 -18.04 -39.65
CA LEU A 31 11.96 -17.87 -38.45
C LEU A 31 12.93 -19.04 -38.26
N LYS A 32 12.48 -20.26 -38.54
CA LYS A 32 13.33 -21.45 -38.51
C LYS A 32 14.44 -21.38 -39.58
N ASP A 33 14.10 -21.11 -40.83
CA ASP A 33 15.09 -20.96 -41.92
C ASP A 33 16.10 -19.86 -41.62
N ALA A 34 15.64 -18.74 -41.06
CA ALA A 34 16.52 -17.65 -40.66
C ALA A 34 17.51 -18.06 -39.57
N ALA A 35 17.04 -18.76 -38.54
CA ALA A 35 17.88 -19.27 -37.45
C ALA A 35 18.92 -20.28 -37.99
N GLU A 36 18.52 -21.20 -38.86
CA GLU A 36 19.42 -22.17 -39.51
C GLU A 36 20.46 -21.48 -40.40
N ALA A 37 20.08 -20.38 -41.05
CA ALA A 37 20.99 -19.56 -41.90
C ALA A 37 21.87 -18.60 -41.06
N GLY A 38 21.75 -18.55 -39.73
CA GLY A 38 22.47 -17.64 -38.87
C GLY A 38 22.03 -16.17 -38.98
N ILE A 39 20.84 -15.91 -39.48
CA ILE A 39 20.21 -14.60 -39.51
C ILE A 39 19.62 -14.32 -38.14
N CYS A 40 20.08 -13.26 -37.47
CA CYS A 40 19.68 -12.94 -36.11
C CYS A 40 18.85 -11.66 -35.98
N GLU A 41 18.56 -10.99 -37.11
CA GLU A 41 17.74 -9.77 -37.12
C GLU A 41 16.81 -9.77 -38.35
N ILE A 42 15.51 -9.72 -38.10
CA ILE A 42 14.49 -9.78 -39.15
C ILE A 42 13.59 -8.55 -39.04
N ASP A 43 13.43 -7.86 -40.17
CA ASP A 43 12.45 -6.79 -40.33
C ASP A 43 11.14 -7.37 -40.86
N ILE A 44 10.08 -7.26 -40.09
CA ILE A 44 8.73 -7.65 -40.49
C ILE A 44 8.06 -6.45 -41.15
N PRO A 45 7.64 -6.55 -42.40
CA PRO A 45 7.06 -5.42 -43.12
C PRO A 45 5.67 -5.03 -42.60
N ARG A 46 5.16 -3.89 -43.09
CA ARG A 46 3.77 -3.48 -42.84
C ARG A 46 2.80 -4.54 -43.37
N GLY A 47 1.76 -4.83 -42.60
CA GLY A 47 0.68 -5.74 -42.98
C GLY A 47 -0.26 -6.00 -41.82
N ILE A 48 -1.39 -6.62 -42.11
CA ILE A 48 -2.29 -7.21 -41.12
C ILE A 48 -2.09 -8.72 -41.22
N TYR A 49 -1.56 -9.30 -40.16
CA TYR A 49 -1.24 -10.72 -40.10
C TYR A 49 -2.24 -11.42 -39.19
N LEU A 50 -3.11 -12.25 -39.76
CA LEU A 50 -4.02 -13.06 -38.95
C LEU A 50 -3.27 -14.31 -38.45
N ILE A 51 -3.24 -14.49 -37.15
CA ILE A 51 -2.46 -15.54 -36.48
C ILE A 51 -3.38 -16.60 -35.87
N ASP A 52 -3.15 -17.83 -36.24
CA ASP A 52 -3.72 -18.99 -35.56
C ASP A 52 -2.99 -19.21 -34.26
N GLY A 53 -3.59 -18.74 -33.14
CA GLY A 53 -3.03 -18.91 -31.81
C GLY A 53 -3.09 -20.36 -31.30
N VAL A 54 -3.95 -21.18 -31.92
CA VAL A 54 -4.20 -22.59 -31.58
C VAL A 54 -3.57 -23.50 -32.63
N ASN A 55 -2.31 -23.32 -32.90
CA ASN A 55 -1.59 -24.14 -33.86
C ASN A 55 -1.24 -25.49 -33.23
N GLU A 56 -1.87 -26.59 -33.70
CA GLU A 56 -1.67 -27.94 -33.17
C GLU A 56 -0.21 -28.42 -33.27
N GLU A 57 0.51 -28.00 -34.32
CA GLU A 57 1.94 -28.33 -34.51
C GLU A 57 2.84 -27.68 -33.45
N SER A 58 2.34 -26.62 -32.79
CA SER A 58 3.04 -25.86 -31.77
C SER A 58 2.54 -26.12 -30.36
N ALA A 59 1.64 -27.09 -30.17
CA ALA A 59 1.11 -27.45 -28.86
C ALA A 59 2.22 -27.92 -27.92
N LEU A 60 2.41 -27.19 -26.82
CA LEU A 60 3.48 -27.43 -25.84
C LEU A 60 2.98 -28.17 -24.61
N LYS A 61 1.73 -27.96 -24.29
CA LYS A 61 0.95 -28.68 -23.26
C LYS A 61 -0.48 -28.85 -23.79
N PRO A 62 -1.27 -29.80 -23.27
CA PRO A 62 -2.65 -30.05 -23.74
C PRO A 62 -3.54 -28.81 -23.76
N GLU A 63 -3.20 -27.77 -22.98
CA GLU A 63 -4.02 -26.57 -22.75
C GLU A 63 -3.30 -25.27 -23.14
N GLU A 64 -2.06 -25.35 -23.58
CA GLU A 64 -1.27 -24.21 -24.03
C GLU A 64 -0.84 -24.40 -25.48
N HIS A 65 -1.28 -23.50 -26.32
CA HIS A 65 -0.93 -23.47 -27.73
C HIS A 65 -0.08 -22.25 -28.07
N ALA A 66 0.62 -22.29 -29.16
CA ALA A 66 1.41 -21.17 -29.63
C ALA A 66 1.17 -20.87 -31.12
N GLY A 67 1.02 -19.60 -31.45
CA GLY A 67 1.00 -19.12 -32.82
C GLY A 67 2.41 -19.03 -33.38
N ILE A 68 3.07 -17.89 -33.22
CA ILE A 68 4.44 -17.65 -33.70
C ILE A 68 5.46 -18.05 -32.64
N ILE A 69 6.31 -19.01 -32.96
CA ILE A 69 7.39 -19.50 -32.07
C ILE A 69 8.69 -18.80 -32.44
N VAL A 70 9.25 -18.04 -31.48
CA VAL A 70 10.46 -17.25 -31.71
C VAL A 70 11.69 -18.07 -31.30
N PRO A 71 12.66 -18.31 -32.18
CA PRO A 71 13.88 -19.03 -31.87
C PRO A 71 14.88 -18.20 -31.06
N SER A 72 15.88 -18.86 -30.46
CA SER A 72 17.00 -18.19 -29.77
C SER A 72 17.81 -17.26 -30.69
N ASN A 73 18.44 -16.27 -30.08
CA ASN A 73 19.32 -15.31 -30.76
C ASN A 73 18.63 -14.48 -31.88
N MET A 74 17.36 -14.17 -31.71
CA MET A 74 16.53 -13.54 -32.71
C MET A 74 16.07 -12.14 -32.27
N THR A 75 16.23 -11.17 -33.17
CA THR A 75 15.61 -9.83 -33.07
C THR A 75 14.55 -9.69 -34.15
N LEU A 76 13.30 -9.46 -33.75
CA LEU A 76 12.20 -9.15 -34.64
C LEU A 76 11.90 -7.65 -34.58
N ASN A 77 12.12 -6.94 -35.65
CA ASN A 77 11.74 -5.54 -35.80
C ASN A 77 10.41 -5.47 -36.53
N LEU A 78 9.34 -5.30 -35.83
CA LEU A 78 8.02 -5.17 -36.42
C LEU A 78 7.82 -3.73 -36.93
N HIS A 79 7.38 -3.59 -38.15
CA HIS A 79 7.02 -2.27 -38.65
C HIS A 79 5.95 -1.63 -37.75
N PRO A 80 5.96 -0.33 -37.48
CA PRO A 80 4.98 0.31 -36.58
C PRO A 80 3.51 0.06 -36.95
N GLU A 81 3.24 -0.21 -38.22
CA GLU A 81 1.91 -0.56 -38.71
C GLU A 81 1.76 -2.06 -39.05
N ALA A 82 2.70 -2.91 -38.68
CA ALA A 82 2.50 -4.36 -38.66
C ALA A 82 1.57 -4.73 -37.51
N GLU A 83 0.44 -5.34 -37.83
CA GLU A 83 -0.58 -5.71 -36.85
C GLU A 83 -0.83 -7.21 -36.88
N PHE A 84 -0.53 -7.87 -35.78
CA PHE A 84 -0.76 -9.29 -35.58
C PHE A 84 -2.10 -9.45 -34.85
N ARG A 85 -3.09 -10.03 -35.52
CA ARG A 85 -4.41 -10.30 -34.97
C ARG A 85 -4.56 -11.77 -34.67
N VAL A 86 -4.93 -12.13 -33.47
CA VAL A 86 -5.29 -13.51 -33.16
C VAL A 86 -6.62 -13.85 -33.83
N ALA A 87 -6.68 -14.96 -34.55
CA ALA A 87 -7.91 -15.47 -35.11
C ALA A 87 -8.88 -15.90 -34.02
N PRO A 88 -10.20 -15.62 -34.13
CA PRO A 88 -11.19 -16.07 -33.18
C PRO A 88 -11.10 -17.58 -32.95
N ASN A 89 -11.09 -17.98 -31.67
CA ASN A 89 -10.99 -19.37 -31.26
C ASN A 89 -11.75 -19.63 -29.96
N GLY A 90 -11.75 -20.87 -29.48
CA GLY A 90 -12.37 -21.25 -28.22
C GLY A 90 -11.40 -22.03 -27.31
N SER A 91 -10.09 -21.86 -27.52
CA SER A 91 -9.09 -22.55 -26.74
C SER A 91 -8.95 -21.93 -25.34
N PHE A 92 -8.75 -22.79 -24.37
CA PHE A 92 -8.50 -22.40 -23.00
C PHE A 92 -7.21 -21.61 -22.80
N GLY A 93 -6.13 -21.94 -23.58
CA GLY A 93 -4.86 -21.27 -23.52
C GLY A 93 -4.15 -21.21 -24.87
N TYR A 94 -3.58 -20.05 -25.20
CA TYR A 94 -2.80 -19.83 -26.42
C TYR A 94 -1.92 -18.60 -26.28
N SER A 95 -1.01 -18.40 -27.23
CA SER A 95 -0.25 -17.15 -27.34
C SER A 95 -0.07 -16.72 -28.78
N CYS A 96 -0.15 -15.40 -29.06
CA CYS A 96 0.18 -14.87 -30.38
C CYS A 96 1.68 -15.03 -30.68
N PHE A 97 2.55 -14.62 -29.75
CA PHE A 97 3.98 -14.88 -29.78
C PHE A 97 4.40 -15.74 -28.58
N TYR A 98 5.11 -16.82 -28.86
CA TYR A 98 5.69 -17.70 -27.84
C TYR A 98 7.21 -17.59 -27.83
N ILE A 99 7.78 -17.21 -26.70
CA ILE A 99 9.22 -17.08 -26.43
C ILE A 99 9.56 -18.07 -25.33
N GLY A 100 9.61 -19.36 -25.69
CA GLY A 100 9.73 -20.45 -24.71
C GLY A 100 11.08 -21.14 -24.75
N GLU A 101 11.73 -21.29 -23.58
CA GLU A 101 12.98 -22.03 -23.38
C GLU A 101 14.17 -21.56 -24.26
N VAL A 102 14.09 -20.35 -24.77
CA VAL A 102 15.06 -19.74 -25.67
C VAL A 102 15.86 -18.64 -24.97
N GLU A 103 16.86 -18.13 -25.65
CA GLU A 103 17.67 -17.03 -25.12
C GLU A 103 18.00 -15.97 -26.16
N ASN A 104 18.29 -14.74 -25.65
CA ASN A 104 18.71 -13.61 -26.49
C ASN A 104 17.67 -13.21 -27.53
N VAL A 105 16.42 -13.00 -27.11
CA VAL A 105 15.31 -12.60 -27.99
C VAL A 105 14.98 -11.14 -27.77
N THR A 106 14.76 -10.43 -28.89
CA THR A 106 14.24 -9.06 -28.85
C THR A 106 13.05 -8.92 -29.78
N LEU A 107 11.90 -8.45 -29.24
CA LEU A 107 10.71 -8.08 -30.02
C LEU A 107 10.50 -6.56 -29.93
N ARG A 108 10.46 -5.87 -31.07
CA ARG A 108 10.37 -4.41 -31.14
C ARG A 108 9.26 -3.92 -32.06
N GLY A 109 8.46 -2.96 -31.56
CA GLY A 109 7.44 -2.26 -32.36
C GLY A 109 6.24 -3.12 -32.72
N GLY A 110 5.46 -2.67 -33.71
CA GLY A 110 4.27 -3.36 -34.16
C GLY A 110 3.11 -3.34 -33.18
N LYS A 111 2.04 -4.03 -33.57
CA LYS A 111 0.80 -4.13 -32.80
C LYS A 111 0.37 -5.58 -32.69
N ILE A 112 -0.12 -5.95 -31.50
CA ILE A 112 -0.74 -7.25 -31.25
C ILE A 112 -2.18 -7.01 -30.80
N ARG A 113 -3.14 -7.70 -31.40
CA ARG A 113 -4.55 -7.61 -31.06
C ARG A 113 -5.07 -9.00 -30.72
N GLY A 114 -5.49 -9.15 -29.49
CA GLY A 114 -6.20 -10.34 -29.03
C GLY A 114 -7.60 -10.42 -29.65
N GLU A 115 -8.32 -11.47 -29.30
CA GLU A 115 -9.64 -11.74 -29.88
C GLU A 115 -10.73 -11.86 -28.80
N ARG A 116 -10.52 -11.26 -27.59
CA ARG A 116 -11.39 -11.42 -26.42
C ARG A 116 -12.87 -11.16 -26.66
N TYR A 117 -13.20 -10.26 -27.58
CA TYR A 117 -14.59 -9.93 -27.94
C TYR A 117 -15.21 -10.90 -28.97
N GLN A 118 -14.41 -11.79 -29.53
CA GLN A 118 -14.81 -12.78 -30.53
C GLN A 118 -14.52 -14.20 -30.05
N HIS A 119 -13.96 -14.36 -28.86
CA HIS A 119 -13.60 -15.63 -28.25
C HIS A 119 -14.83 -16.47 -27.95
N ASP A 120 -14.77 -17.75 -28.28
CA ASP A 120 -15.81 -18.71 -27.93
C ASP A 120 -15.58 -19.27 -26.51
N PHE A 121 -16.14 -18.62 -25.51
CA PHE A 121 -16.09 -19.08 -24.13
C PHE A 121 -16.94 -20.33 -23.84
N THR A 122 -17.62 -20.88 -24.81
CA THR A 122 -18.37 -22.13 -24.67
C THR A 122 -17.53 -23.37 -24.97
N GLY A 123 -16.33 -23.19 -25.51
CA GLY A 123 -15.36 -24.26 -25.77
C GLY A 123 -14.97 -24.97 -24.49
N HIS A 124 -14.79 -26.28 -24.59
CA HIS A 124 -14.52 -27.17 -23.46
C HIS A 124 -13.17 -27.83 -23.61
N GLY A 125 -12.27 -27.58 -22.67
CA GLY A 125 -11.31 -28.59 -22.23
C GLY A 125 -11.90 -29.38 -21.09
N ASP A 126 -11.13 -30.21 -20.42
CA ASP A 126 -11.53 -30.94 -19.21
C ASP A 126 -11.93 -30.02 -18.02
N PHE A 127 -11.87 -28.73 -18.21
CA PHE A 127 -12.26 -27.70 -17.27
C PHE A 127 -13.67 -27.19 -17.61
N GLU A 128 -14.67 -27.70 -16.94
CA GLU A 128 -16.08 -27.30 -17.09
C GLU A 128 -16.41 -25.84 -16.70
N LYS A 129 -15.42 -25.03 -16.33
CA LYS A 129 -15.63 -23.67 -15.84
C LYS A 129 -15.42 -22.64 -16.94
N LYS A 130 -16.49 -22.17 -17.51
CA LYS A 130 -16.56 -21.07 -18.48
C LYS A 130 -15.82 -19.79 -18.09
N GLU A 131 -15.48 -19.64 -16.81
CA GLU A 131 -14.88 -18.44 -16.23
C GLU A 131 -13.37 -18.40 -16.47
N THR A 132 -12.78 -19.49 -16.90
CA THR A 132 -11.33 -19.70 -16.84
C THR A 132 -10.59 -19.51 -18.14
N HIS A 133 -11.16 -19.30 -19.30
CA HIS A 133 -10.38 -19.00 -20.53
C HIS A 133 -9.44 -17.78 -20.36
N GLU A 134 -8.53 -17.90 -19.40
CA GLU A 134 -7.70 -16.80 -18.90
C GLU A 134 -6.25 -16.85 -19.42
N TRP A 135 -5.90 -17.90 -20.21
CA TRP A 135 -4.54 -18.12 -20.68
C TRP A 135 -4.32 -17.77 -22.16
N GLY A 136 -5.12 -16.84 -22.69
CA GLY A 136 -4.94 -16.32 -24.02
C GLY A 136 -4.01 -15.09 -24.04
N TYR A 137 -2.73 -15.31 -24.36
CA TYR A 137 -1.68 -14.30 -24.22
C TYR A 137 -1.34 -13.58 -25.54
N GLY A 138 -1.04 -12.27 -25.46
CA GLY A 138 -0.39 -11.56 -26.55
C GLY A 138 1.05 -12.07 -26.76
N ILE A 139 1.84 -12.07 -25.69
CA ILE A 139 3.21 -12.60 -25.65
C ILE A 139 3.36 -13.50 -24.42
N ASN A 140 3.84 -14.72 -24.62
CA ASN A 140 4.20 -15.63 -23.53
C ASN A 140 5.72 -15.80 -23.49
N VAL A 141 6.35 -15.40 -22.37
CA VAL A 141 7.79 -15.58 -22.08
C VAL A 141 7.93 -16.72 -21.07
N HIS A 142 8.19 -17.93 -21.56
CA HIS A 142 8.16 -19.17 -20.80
C HIS A 142 9.56 -19.73 -20.58
N GLY A 143 10.10 -19.61 -19.38
CA GLY A 143 11.43 -20.14 -19.04
C GLY A 143 12.59 -19.61 -19.90
N ALA A 144 12.39 -18.48 -20.58
CA ALA A 144 13.36 -17.90 -21.49
C ALA A 144 14.36 -16.97 -20.79
N ARG A 145 15.48 -16.66 -21.43
CA ARG A 145 16.54 -15.81 -20.87
C ARG A 145 16.92 -14.67 -21.80
N ASN A 146 17.27 -13.51 -21.21
CA ASN A 146 17.73 -12.34 -21.97
C ASN A 146 16.69 -11.91 -23.01
N VAL A 147 15.45 -11.63 -22.58
CA VAL A 147 14.36 -11.21 -23.48
C VAL A 147 14.08 -9.71 -23.32
N VAL A 148 13.95 -9.02 -24.45
CA VAL A 148 13.58 -7.61 -24.49
C VAL A 148 12.32 -7.43 -25.35
N ILE A 149 11.25 -6.96 -24.72
CA ILE A 149 10.00 -6.53 -25.38
C ILE A 149 9.97 -5.01 -25.32
N LYS A 150 9.97 -4.35 -26.49
CA LYS A 150 10.12 -2.89 -26.55
C LYS A 150 9.20 -2.22 -27.56
N GLY A 151 8.41 -1.25 -27.12
CA GLY A 151 7.60 -0.39 -27.99
C GLY A 151 6.52 -1.14 -28.75
N VAL A 152 6.03 -2.25 -28.21
CA VAL A 152 4.92 -3.03 -28.76
C VAL A 152 3.60 -2.47 -28.22
N ASP A 153 2.60 -2.36 -29.07
CA ASP A 153 1.23 -1.96 -28.73
C ASP A 153 0.36 -3.23 -28.69
N ILE A 154 -0.04 -3.67 -27.49
CA ILE A 154 -0.79 -4.91 -27.29
C ILE A 154 -2.16 -4.57 -26.68
N ALA A 155 -3.23 -5.09 -27.27
CA ALA A 155 -4.58 -4.85 -26.75
C ALA A 155 -5.50 -6.06 -26.91
N ASP A 156 -6.57 -6.06 -26.09
CA ASP A 156 -7.72 -6.95 -26.20
C ASP A 156 -7.39 -8.46 -26.13
N CYS A 157 -6.38 -8.83 -25.35
CA CYS A 157 -6.05 -10.22 -25.11
C CYS A 157 -7.12 -10.91 -24.25
N THR A 158 -7.43 -12.17 -24.51
CA THR A 158 -8.43 -12.97 -23.79
C THR A 158 -7.97 -13.30 -22.36
N GLY A 159 -6.68 -13.50 -22.16
CA GLY A 159 -6.00 -13.54 -20.87
C GLY A 159 -5.20 -12.25 -20.65
N ASP A 160 -3.87 -12.37 -20.69
CA ASP A 160 -2.94 -11.28 -20.40
C ASP A 160 -2.27 -10.74 -21.68
N CYS A 161 -1.90 -9.45 -21.68
CA CYS A 161 -1.11 -8.94 -22.79
C CYS A 161 0.29 -9.59 -22.82
N ILE A 162 0.94 -9.70 -21.66
CA ILE A 162 2.27 -10.34 -21.52
C ILE A 162 2.28 -11.24 -20.28
N MET A 163 2.64 -12.51 -20.48
CA MET A 163 2.91 -13.47 -19.43
C MET A 163 4.42 -13.71 -19.31
N VAL A 164 4.94 -13.75 -18.08
CA VAL A 164 6.33 -14.12 -17.76
C VAL A 164 6.29 -15.24 -16.73
N ASN A 165 6.52 -16.45 -17.15
CA ASN A 165 6.40 -17.65 -16.31
C ASN A 165 7.62 -18.58 -16.42
N ALA A 166 7.73 -19.50 -15.48
CA ALA A 166 8.79 -20.52 -15.49
C ALA A 166 8.40 -21.72 -16.32
N GLN A 167 9.41 -22.44 -16.78
CA GLN A 167 9.24 -23.82 -17.22
C GLN A 167 9.52 -24.76 -16.05
N GLY A 168 8.75 -25.86 -15.97
CA GLY A 168 8.83 -26.79 -14.86
C GLY A 168 8.30 -26.20 -13.56
N MET A 169 8.47 -26.90 -12.47
CA MET A 169 7.91 -26.55 -11.16
C MET A 169 8.99 -26.60 -10.09
N LEU A 170 9.05 -25.56 -9.26
CA LEU A 170 9.83 -25.54 -8.04
C LEU A 170 9.25 -26.55 -7.05
N ASN A 171 10.08 -27.12 -6.19
CA ASN A 171 9.65 -28.09 -5.16
C ASN A 171 9.02 -29.40 -5.68
N VAL A 172 9.18 -29.71 -6.96
CA VAL A 172 8.68 -30.93 -7.59
C VAL A 172 9.85 -31.72 -8.17
N SER A 173 10.15 -32.90 -7.61
CA SER A 173 11.38 -33.66 -7.89
C SER A 173 11.51 -34.23 -9.31
N TRP A 174 10.41 -34.37 -10.04
CA TRP A 174 10.37 -34.92 -11.39
C TRP A 174 10.42 -33.88 -12.51
N THR A 175 10.47 -32.58 -12.14
CA THR A 175 10.66 -31.47 -13.10
C THR A 175 11.94 -30.69 -12.79
N THR A 176 12.45 -30.00 -13.80
CA THR A 176 13.53 -29.01 -13.60
C THR A 176 12.94 -27.62 -13.68
N TYR A 177 12.99 -26.89 -12.58
CA TYR A 177 12.53 -25.50 -12.54
C TYR A 177 13.49 -24.60 -13.31
N ARG A 178 12.96 -23.84 -14.27
CA ARG A 178 13.68 -22.89 -15.08
C ARG A 178 12.90 -21.58 -15.15
N PRO A 179 13.19 -20.61 -14.28
CA PRO A 179 12.51 -19.30 -14.33
C PRO A 179 12.87 -18.54 -15.61
N ALA A 180 11.94 -17.73 -16.09
CA ALA A 180 12.26 -16.70 -17.07
C ALA A 180 13.22 -15.70 -16.43
N ARG A 181 14.40 -15.45 -17.05
CA ARG A 181 15.46 -14.64 -16.40
C ARG A 181 15.98 -13.52 -17.28
N ASN A 182 16.24 -12.36 -16.66
CA ASN A 182 16.71 -11.14 -17.33
C ASN A 182 15.74 -10.70 -18.43
N ILE A 183 14.51 -10.38 -18.01
CA ILE A 183 13.42 -9.96 -18.90
C ILE A 183 13.26 -8.45 -18.80
N THR A 184 13.14 -7.76 -19.93
CA THR A 184 12.87 -6.33 -19.97
C THR A 184 11.65 -6.02 -20.83
N ILE A 185 10.63 -5.40 -20.24
CA ILE A 185 9.40 -4.93 -20.89
C ILE A 185 9.40 -3.41 -20.81
N LYS A 186 9.51 -2.72 -21.95
CA LYS A 186 9.65 -1.26 -21.92
C LYS A 186 9.04 -0.53 -23.09
N LYS A 187 8.56 0.69 -22.83
CA LYS A 187 8.00 1.61 -23.83
C LYS A 187 6.86 0.98 -24.64
N CYS A 188 6.16 0.04 -24.01
CA CYS A 188 5.01 -0.65 -24.57
C CYS A 188 3.71 0.08 -24.19
N LYS A 189 2.68 -0.13 -25.00
CA LYS A 189 1.30 0.18 -24.65
C LYS A 189 0.56 -1.12 -24.48
N LEU A 190 0.00 -1.32 -23.29
CA LEU A 190 -0.73 -2.53 -22.93
C LEU A 190 -2.13 -2.12 -22.48
N ASP A 191 -3.14 -2.52 -23.24
CA ASP A 191 -4.48 -1.99 -23.06
C ASP A 191 -5.56 -3.08 -23.12
N GLY A 192 -6.48 -3.04 -22.16
CA GLY A 192 -7.72 -3.78 -22.25
C GLY A 192 -7.59 -5.30 -22.25
N ALA A 193 -6.56 -5.89 -21.67
CA ALA A 193 -6.53 -7.32 -21.43
C ALA A 193 -7.74 -7.75 -20.59
N ARG A 194 -8.33 -8.90 -20.87
CA ARG A 194 -9.49 -9.38 -20.13
C ARG A 194 -9.15 -9.73 -18.68
N ARG A 195 -7.93 -10.22 -18.42
CA ARG A 195 -7.40 -10.56 -17.10
C ARG A 195 -6.40 -9.50 -16.63
N ASN A 196 -5.12 -9.67 -16.86
CA ASN A 196 -4.08 -8.72 -16.49
C ASN A 196 -3.36 -8.16 -17.72
N ASN A 197 -2.81 -6.94 -17.62
CA ASN A 197 -1.96 -6.50 -18.73
C ASN A 197 -0.58 -7.18 -18.68
N ILE A 198 -0.01 -7.40 -17.49
CA ILE A 198 1.21 -8.19 -17.32
C ILE A 198 1.02 -9.13 -16.13
N SER A 199 1.41 -10.40 -16.29
CA SER A 199 1.59 -11.33 -15.18
C SER A 199 3.03 -11.81 -15.10
N VAL A 200 3.59 -11.86 -13.89
CA VAL A 200 4.91 -12.41 -13.60
C VAL A 200 4.74 -13.48 -12.54
N THR A 201 4.75 -14.74 -12.95
CA THR A 201 4.55 -15.89 -12.05
C THR A 201 5.87 -16.58 -11.70
N GLY A 202 6.75 -16.80 -12.69
CA GLY A 202 8.04 -17.46 -12.51
C GLY A 202 9.19 -16.69 -13.16
N GLY A 203 9.24 -15.35 -12.95
CA GLY A 203 10.27 -14.45 -13.49
C GLY A 203 11.32 -14.07 -12.46
N GLU A 204 12.58 -14.08 -12.87
CA GLU A 204 13.73 -13.62 -12.09
C GLU A 204 14.49 -12.53 -12.85
N ASP A 205 14.90 -11.45 -12.17
CA ASP A 205 15.54 -10.28 -12.80
C ASP A 205 14.64 -9.61 -13.86
N VAL A 206 13.39 -9.30 -13.52
CA VAL A 206 12.39 -8.72 -14.44
C VAL A 206 12.36 -7.20 -14.29
N LYS A 207 12.42 -6.47 -15.42
CA LYS A 207 12.33 -5.00 -15.47
C LYS A 207 11.15 -4.58 -16.35
N ILE A 208 10.21 -3.86 -15.76
CA ILE A 208 9.01 -3.33 -16.43
C ILE A 208 9.04 -1.81 -16.29
N HIS A 209 9.39 -1.09 -17.37
CA HIS A 209 9.57 0.35 -17.24
C HIS A 209 9.18 1.16 -18.47
N ASP A 210 8.82 2.43 -18.23
CA ASP A 210 8.41 3.38 -19.28
C ASP A 210 7.19 2.90 -20.09
N ASN A 211 6.27 2.12 -19.51
CA ASN A 211 5.10 1.59 -20.21
C ASN A 211 3.83 2.39 -19.87
N GLU A 212 2.86 2.35 -20.78
CA GLU A 212 1.47 2.73 -20.57
C GLU A 212 0.64 1.45 -20.40
N ILE A 213 0.02 1.27 -19.24
CA ILE A 213 -0.64 0.02 -18.79
C ILE A 213 -2.06 0.34 -18.36
N THR A 214 -3.04 0.08 -19.24
CA THR A 214 -4.37 0.65 -19.10
C THR A 214 -5.48 -0.40 -19.24
N ASN A 215 -6.61 -0.12 -18.58
CA ASN A 215 -7.89 -0.77 -18.82
C ASN A 215 -7.93 -2.31 -18.67
N ALA A 216 -7.04 -2.92 -17.87
CA ALA A 216 -7.15 -4.35 -17.56
C ALA A 216 -8.50 -4.65 -16.90
N GLY A 217 -9.18 -5.70 -17.37
CA GLY A 217 -10.43 -6.18 -16.79
C GLY A 217 -11.68 -5.40 -17.17
N ILE A 218 -11.62 -4.39 -18.05
CA ILE A 218 -12.82 -3.68 -18.51
C ILE A 218 -13.73 -4.59 -19.34
N ASN A 219 -15.03 -4.26 -19.44
CA ASN A 219 -15.99 -4.94 -20.33
C ASN A 219 -15.97 -6.48 -20.17
N ASP A 220 -16.53 -6.99 -19.09
CA ASP A 220 -16.60 -8.42 -18.77
C ASP A 220 -15.22 -9.07 -18.56
N GLY A 221 -14.39 -8.40 -17.77
CA GLY A 221 -13.09 -8.90 -17.37
C GLY A 221 -13.15 -10.20 -16.54
N CYS A 222 -12.02 -10.88 -16.49
CA CYS A 222 -11.79 -12.05 -15.63
C CYS A 222 -10.80 -11.68 -14.52
N MET A 223 -11.10 -12.09 -13.29
CA MET A 223 -10.20 -11.85 -12.16
C MET A 223 -8.76 -12.35 -12.44
N PRO A 224 -7.74 -11.67 -11.90
CA PRO A 224 -7.81 -10.58 -10.90
C PRO A 224 -7.93 -9.16 -11.47
N MET A 225 -7.81 -8.90 -12.78
CA MET A 225 -8.02 -7.63 -13.47
C MET A 225 -7.02 -6.53 -13.04
N PHE A 226 -5.75 -6.90 -12.93
CA PHE A 226 -4.67 -5.99 -12.54
C PHE A 226 -3.91 -5.42 -13.74
N GLY A 227 -3.34 -4.22 -13.56
CA GLY A 227 -2.34 -3.71 -14.52
C GLY A 227 -1.10 -4.62 -14.56
N ILE A 228 -0.53 -4.91 -13.39
CA ILE A 228 0.54 -5.90 -13.23
C ILE A 228 0.22 -6.81 -12.04
N ASP A 229 0.37 -8.11 -12.24
CA ASP A 229 0.24 -9.14 -11.23
C ASP A 229 1.57 -9.87 -11.03
N ILE A 230 2.06 -9.91 -9.78
CA ILE A 230 3.26 -10.66 -9.40
C ILE A 230 2.80 -11.74 -8.43
N GLU A 231 2.55 -12.93 -8.96
CA GLU A 231 1.97 -14.02 -8.20
C GLU A 231 2.54 -15.36 -8.66
N GLY A 232 3.42 -15.97 -7.85
CA GLY A 232 3.93 -17.32 -8.11
C GLY A 232 2.81 -18.35 -8.07
N TYR A 233 2.80 -19.27 -9.02
CA TYR A 233 1.87 -20.40 -9.00
C TYR A 233 2.19 -21.33 -7.83
N GLY A 234 1.17 -21.73 -7.10
CA GLY A 234 1.30 -22.64 -5.97
C GLY A 234 -0.02 -23.33 -5.62
N GLU A 235 0.05 -24.41 -4.87
CA GLU A 235 -1.11 -25.14 -4.34
C GLU A 235 -0.91 -25.48 -2.87
N GLY A 236 -1.84 -25.06 -2.01
CA GLY A 236 -1.73 -25.25 -0.57
C GLY A 236 -0.50 -24.52 -0.01
N ASP A 237 0.40 -25.29 0.61
CA ASP A 237 1.65 -24.75 1.18
C ASP A 237 2.87 -24.95 0.26
N ILE A 238 2.66 -25.31 -1.01
CA ILE A 238 3.73 -25.60 -1.97
C ILE A 238 3.75 -24.53 -3.05
N ASP A 239 4.86 -23.77 -3.11
CA ASP A 239 5.14 -22.85 -4.20
C ASP A 239 5.75 -23.61 -5.38
N TYR A 240 5.12 -23.52 -6.54
CA TYR A 240 5.63 -24.09 -7.80
C TYR A 240 6.41 -23.09 -8.63
N GLU A 241 6.16 -21.80 -8.45
CA GLU A 241 6.91 -20.71 -9.06
C GLU A 241 7.21 -19.63 -8.02
N GLU A 242 8.29 -18.88 -8.22
CA GLU A 242 8.69 -17.80 -7.32
C GLU A 242 9.21 -16.61 -8.14
N PRO A 243 8.43 -15.54 -8.27
CA PRO A 243 8.90 -14.30 -8.89
C PRO A 243 9.89 -13.58 -7.96
N ARG A 244 11.05 -13.19 -8.50
CA ARG A 244 12.13 -12.58 -7.71
C ARG A 244 12.85 -11.45 -8.44
N ASN A 245 13.28 -10.43 -7.70
CA ASN A 245 13.98 -9.25 -8.21
C ASN A 245 13.23 -8.59 -9.38
N VAL A 246 11.99 -8.18 -9.10
CA VAL A 246 11.12 -7.51 -10.08
C VAL A 246 11.16 -6.00 -9.85
N LYS A 247 11.44 -5.23 -10.90
CA LYS A 247 11.49 -3.76 -10.86
C LYS A 247 10.44 -3.17 -11.80
N ILE A 248 9.50 -2.41 -11.23
CA ILE A 248 8.40 -1.72 -11.93
C ILE A 248 8.62 -0.23 -11.78
N THR A 249 9.12 0.44 -12.82
CA THR A 249 9.57 1.82 -12.68
C THR A 249 9.09 2.71 -13.83
N ASN A 250 8.72 3.95 -13.49
CA ASN A 250 8.34 4.97 -14.49
C ASN A 250 7.23 4.52 -15.46
N ASN A 251 6.24 3.75 -14.98
CA ASN A 251 5.08 3.37 -15.77
C ASN A 251 3.88 4.28 -15.45
N THR A 252 2.97 4.38 -16.41
CA THR A 252 1.68 5.04 -16.22
C THR A 252 0.57 4.00 -16.20
N PHE A 253 -0.19 3.96 -15.10
CA PHE A 253 -1.34 3.10 -14.91
C PHE A 253 -2.62 3.92 -14.91
N ALA A 254 -3.62 3.51 -15.70
CA ALA A 254 -4.92 4.15 -15.73
C ALA A 254 -6.05 3.19 -16.10
N GLY A 255 -7.17 3.29 -15.38
CA GLY A 255 -8.39 2.56 -15.71
C GLY A 255 -8.35 1.05 -15.50
N ASN A 256 -7.32 0.49 -14.88
CA ASN A 256 -7.29 -0.92 -14.51
C ASN A 256 -8.37 -1.18 -13.44
N VAL A 257 -9.19 -2.21 -13.61
CA VAL A 257 -10.44 -2.35 -12.85
C VAL A 257 -10.19 -2.61 -11.37
N ALA A 258 -9.29 -3.54 -11.02
CA ALA A 258 -9.07 -3.89 -9.63
C ALA A 258 -7.88 -3.12 -9.03
N GLN A 259 -6.69 -3.24 -9.60
CA GLN A 259 -5.49 -2.56 -9.09
C GLN A 259 -4.52 -2.18 -10.21
N SER A 260 -3.63 -1.23 -9.96
CA SER A 260 -2.53 -0.93 -10.87
C SER A 260 -1.43 -1.99 -10.78
N VAL A 261 -1.03 -2.36 -9.58
CA VAL A 261 -0.03 -3.41 -9.33
C VAL A 261 -0.44 -4.21 -8.10
N CYS A 262 -0.39 -5.53 -8.20
CA CYS A 262 -0.45 -6.43 -7.07
C CYS A 262 0.88 -7.20 -6.97
N ASN A 263 1.64 -6.99 -5.91
CA ASN A 263 2.71 -7.90 -5.53
C ASN A 263 2.16 -8.88 -4.50
N PHE A 264 1.60 -10.00 -4.96
CA PHE A 264 1.01 -11.00 -4.08
C PHE A 264 2.09 -11.82 -3.38
N SER A 265 3.06 -12.39 -4.12
CA SER A 265 4.07 -13.31 -3.57
C SER A 265 5.50 -13.09 -4.07
N GLY A 266 5.77 -11.97 -4.75
CA GLY A 266 7.11 -11.68 -5.26
C GLY A 266 8.10 -11.26 -4.18
N TYR A 267 9.34 -11.68 -4.33
CA TYR A 267 10.46 -11.35 -3.46
C TYR A 267 11.36 -10.28 -4.06
N GLU A 268 11.90 -9.38 -3.24
CA GLU A 268 12.81 -8.32 -3.70
C GLU A 268 12.17 -7.44 -4.80
N VAL A 269 10.94 -6.97 -4.56
CA VAL A 269 10.17 -6.20 -5.54
C VAL A 269 10.31 -4.70 -5.29
N VAL A 270 10.65 -3.94 -6.35
CA VAL A 270 10.72 -2.48 -6.32
C VAL A 270 9.67 -1.89 -7.25
N ILE A 271 8.79 -1.05 -6.70
CA ILE A 271 7.74 -0.33 -7.43
C ILE A 271 7.98 1.17 -7.22
N SER A 272 8.59 1.85 -8.19
CA SER A 272 9.01 3.23 -7.99
C SER A 272 8.77 4.14 -9.19
N GLU A 273 8.62 5.45 -8.90
CA GLU A 273 8.48 6.49 -9.93
C GLU A 273 7.30 6.28 -10.88
N ASN A 274 6.29 5.50 -10.49
CA ASN A 274 5.11 5.25 -11.30
C ASN A 274 4.02 6.31 -11.05
N HIS A 275 3.19 6.54 -12.07
CA HIS A 275 1.95 7.29 -11.98
C HIS A 275 0.77 6.31 -11.94
N SER A 276 -0.09 6.40 -10.92
CA SER A 276 -1.19 5.47 -10.71
C SER A 276 -2.49 6.17 -10.35
N ASP A 277 -3.60 5.74 -10.95
CA ASP A 277 -4.95 6.14 -10.55
C ASP A 277 -5.67 5.08 -9.69
N ASN A 278 -5.01 3.97 -9.37
CA ASN A 278 -5.57 2.87 -8.59
C ASN A 278 -4.57 2.31 -7.58
N THR A 279 -4.97 1.34 -6.80
CA THR A 279 -4.20 0.72 -5.73
C THR A 279 -2.91 0.05 -6.22
N ILE A 280 -1.85 0.19 -5.44
CA ILE A 280 -0.69 -0.70 -5.45
C ILE A 280 -0.74 -1.51 -4.15
N SER A 281 -0.75 -2.84 -4.24
CA SER A 281 -0.76 -3.72 -3.08
C SER A 281 0.48 -4.60 -2.97
N TYR A 282 0.75 -5.05 -1.75
CA TYR A 282 1.84 -5.98 -1.44
C TYR A 282 1.36 -7.03 -0.43
N GLY A 283 1.86 -8.24 -0.53
CA GLY A 283 1.35 -9.39 0.23
C GLY A 283 2.43 -10.32 0.77
N TYR A 284 2.39 -11.56 0.38
CA TYR A 284 3.15 -12.66 0.98
C TYR A 284 4.65 -12.65 0.71
N GLY A 285 5.10 -12.00 -0.36
CA GLY A 285 6.52 -11.84 -0.64
C GLY A 285 7.21 -10.95 0.40
N THR A 286 8.54 -11.01 0.45
CA THR A 286 9.36 -10.17 1.33
C THR A 286 10.18 -9.15 0.54
N ASP A 287 10.67 -8.14 1.24
CA ASP A 287 11.54 -7.10 0.68
C ASP A 287 10.88 -6.29 -0.46
N THR A 288 9.65 -5.81 -0.17
CA THR A 288 8.92 -4.95 -1.11
C THR A 288 9.19 -3.48 -0.82
N ASN A 289 9.66 -2.75 -1.85
CA ASN A 289 9.85 -1.30 -1.79
C ASN A 289 8.85 -0.59 -2.72
N ILE A 290 8.04 0.31 -2.15
CA ILE A 290 7.09 1.16 -2.89
C ILE A 290 7.50 2.62 -2.69
N GLU A 291 8.19 3.20 -3.69
CA GLU A 291 8.94 4.43 -3.49
C GLU A 291 8.67 5.49 -4.56
N ASN A 292 8.52 6.74 -4.16
CA ASN A 292 8.45 7.89 -5.07
C ASN A 292 7.35 7.78 -6.15
N ASN A 293 6.28 7.05 -5.89
CA ASN A 293 5.16 6.95 -6.82
C ASN A 293 4.19 8.13 -6.62
N ILE A 294 3.50 8.49 -7.70
CA ILE A 294 2.47 9.52 -7.70
C ILE A 294 1.11 8.87 -7.89
N PHE A 295 0.26 8.95 -6.87
CA PHE A 295 -1.10 8.45 -6.87
C PHE A 295 -2.07 9.63 -6.97
N VAL A 296 -2.87 9.66 -8.04
CA VAL A 296 -3.88 10.71 -8.22
C VAL A 296 -5.21 10.13 -8.64
N ARG A 297 -6.24 10.39 -7.82
CA ARG A 297 -7.61 9.98 -8.09
C ARG A 297 -8.60 11.13 -7.85
N LYS A 298 -9.76 11.10 -8.45
CA LYS A 298 -10.78 12.16 -8.31
C LYS A 298 -12.04 11.72 -7.59
N ASP A 299 -12.39 10.44 -7.66
CA ASP A 299 -13.66 9.89 -7.15
C ASP A 299 -13.60 9.47 -5.68
N LYS A 300 -12.46 9.62 -5.02
CA LYS A 300 -12.22 9.26 -3.62
C LYS A 300 -12.60 7.81 -3.28
N LYS A 301 -12.31 6.90 -4.19
CA LYS A 301 -12.44 5.45 -3.99
C LYS A 301 -11.07 4.83 -3.73
N TYR A 302 -11.05 3.62 -3.24
CA TYR A 302 -9.89 2.77 -3.00
C TYR A 302 -8.86 3.32 -1.99
N THR A 303 -8.03 2.44 -1.52
CA THR A 303 -6.80 2.76 -0.76
C THR A 303 -5.64 2.87 -1.74
N ALA A 304 -4.78 3.87 -1.62
CA ALA A 304 -3.69 4.06 -2.58
C ALA A 304 -2.63 2.96 -2.46
N ILE A 305 -2.17 2.66 -1.24
CA ILE A 305 -1.21 1.58 -0.98
C ILE A 305 -1.79 0.65 0.08
N ALA A 306 -1.91 -0.64 -0.22
CA ALA A 306 -2.55 -1.60 0.66
C ALA A 306 -1.71 -2.85 0.91
N GLY A 307 -1.44 -3.16 2.16
CA GLY A 307 -0.97 -4.47 2.58
C GLY A 307 -2.08 -5.51 2.42
N LEU A 308 -1.83 -6.60 1.73
CA LEU A 308 -2.72 -7.75 1.68
C LEU A 308 -2.71 -8.43 3.04
N GLY A 309 -3.87 -8.73 3.60
CA GLY A 309 -3.99 -9.31 4.95
C GLY A 309 -3.21 -10.62 5.07
N VAL A 310 -2.66 -10.85 6.25
CA VAL A 310 -1.98 -12.10 6.57
C VAL A 310 -3.04 -13.17 6.74
N SER A 311 -3.22 -14.07 5.77
CA SER A 311 -3.89 -15.33 6.05
C SER A 311 -2.99 -16.14 6.99
N ALA A 312 -3.59 -16.90 7.89
CA ALA A 312 -2.89 -17.59 8.97
C ALA A 312 -1.65 -18.34 8.47
N GLY A 313 -0.47 -17.93 8.92
CA GLY A 313 0.81 -18.60 8.61
C GLY A 313 1.88 -17.75 7.95
N PHE A 314 1.53 -16.67 7.27
CA PHE A 314 2.52 -15.80 6.62
C PHE A 314 2.86 -14.61 7.52
N ILE A 315 4.09 -14.56 8.00
CA ILE A 315 4.57 -13.51 8.90
C ILE A 315 5.72 -12.77 8.22
N GLY A 316 5.55 -11.46 8.11
CA GLY A 316 6.62 -10.53 7.76
C GLY A 316 6.71 -10.21 6.27
N ASN A 317 6.50 -8.94 5.98
CA ASN A 317 6.62 -8.43 4.63
C ASN A 317 7.92 -7.67 4.42
N ASN A 318 8.60 -7.25 5.50
CA ASN A 318 9.80 -6.43 5.42
C ASN A 318 9.70 -5.37 4.30
N ALA A 319 8.66 -4.52 4.38
CA ALA A 319 8.36 -3.58 3.31
C ALA A 319 8.78 -2.14 3.67
N THR A 320 9.22 -1.41 2.66
CA THR A 320 9.47 0.05 2.75
C THR A 320 8.51 0.79 1.84
N ILE A 321 7.80 1.78 2.38
CA ILE A 321 6.87 2.63 1.65
C ILE A 321 7.30 4.08 1.86
N SER A 322 7.97 4.69 0.87
CA SER A 322 8.60 5.99 1.10
C SER A 322 8.50 6.98 -0.06
N GLY A 323 8.46 8.26 0.26
CA GLY A 323 8.49 9.33 -0.74
C GLY A 323 7.28 9.40 -1.69
N ASN A 324 6.21 8.66 -1.43
CA ASN A 324 5.05 8.64 -2.31
C ASN A 324 4.16 9.87 -2.11
N THR A 325 3.59 10.37 -3.20
CA THR A 325 2.58 11.42 -3.18
C THR A 325 1.21 10.83 -3.47
N ILE A 326 0.27 10.97 -2.53
CA ILE A 326 -1.08 10.38 -2.60
C ILE A 326 -2.13 11.49 -2.52
N LYS A 327 -3.02 11.55 -3.51
CA LYS A 327 -4.06 12.58 -3.59
C LYS A 327 -5.40 12.03 -4.08
N GLY A 328 -6.48 12.35 -3.35
CA GLY A 328 -7.86 12.13 -3.81
C GLY A 328 -8.37 10.69 -3.74
N PHE A 329 -7.74 9.84 -2.96
CA PHE A 329 -8.17 8.47 -2.66
C PHE A 329 -9.18 8.41 -1.49
N SER A 330 -9.78 7.26 -1.25
CA SER A 330 -10.56 7.01 -0.03
C SER A 330 -9.62 7.00 1.18
N SER A 331 -8.57 6.22 1.14
CA SER A 331 -7.56 6.10 2.19
C SER A 331 -6.14 6.16 1.60
N GLY A 332 -5.16 6.48 2.42
CA GLY A 332 -3.77 6.60 2.01
C GLY A 332 -3.03 5.26 2.01
N ILE A 333 -2.39 4.92 3.12
CA ILE A 333 -1.54 3.74 3.28
C ILE A 333 -2.12 2.85 4.38
N ASP A 334 -2.50 1.63 4.05
CA ASP A 334 -2.97 0.59 4.96
C ASP A 334 -1.89 -0.50 5.09
N VAL A 335 -1.31 -0.62 6.27
CA VAL A 335 -0.26 -1.59 6.55
C VAL A 335 -0.84 -2.81 7.27
N ARG A 336 -0.57 -3.98 6.72
CA ARG A 336 -0.84 -5.28 7.34
C ARG A 336 0.43 -6.12 7.31
N GLY A 337 0.59 -7.03 8.27
CA GLY A 337 1.80 -7.83 8.38
C GLY A 337 2.83 -7.27 9.35
N ALA A 338 4.12 -7.48 9.11
CA ALA A 338 5.17 -7.14 10.06
C ALA A 338 6.38 -6.45 9.41
N ASP A 339 7.15 -5.76 10.25
CA ASP A 339 8.46 -5.19 9.89
C ASP A 339 8.37 -4.19 8.73
N VAL A 340 7.41 -3.25 8.80
CA VAL A 340 7.15 -2.27 7.74
C VAL A 340 7.56 -0.86 8.18
N THR A 341 8.26 -0.17 7.28
CA THR A 341 8.61 1.25 7.44
C THR A 341 7.84 2.10 6.42
N VAL A 342 7.17 3.15 6.90
CA VAL A 342 6.41 4.10 6.09
C VAL A 342 6.94 5.49 6.36
N SER A 343 7.67 6.10 5.41
CA SER A 343 8.33 7.39 5.67
C SER A 343 8.25 8.37 4.51
N ASP A 344 8.34 9.65 4.83
CA ASP A 344 8.49 10.73 3.84
C ASP A 344 7.36 10.79 2.80
N ASN A 345 6.18 10.21 3.09
CA ASN A 345 5.04 10.26 2.18
C ASN A 345 4.23 11.54 2.38
N THR A 346 3.69 12.08 1.29
CA THR A 346 2.77 13.22 1.29
C THR A 346 1.37 12.76 0.92
N ILE A 347 0.40 12.91 1.83
CA ILE A 347 -0.97 12.42 1.67
C ILE A 347 -1.95 13.56 1.80
N SER A 348 -2.88 13.69 0.85
CA SER A 348 -3.86 14.79 0.86
C SER A 348 -5.19 14.46 0.20
N GLU A 349 -6.21 15.27 0.55
CA GLU A 349 -7.53 15.27 -0.08
C GLU A 349 -8.27 13.92 -0.05
N LEU A 350 -8.09 13.14 1.03
CA LEU A 350 -8.77 11.86 1.21
C LEU A 350 -10.30 12.03 1.45
N SER A 351 -11.05 10.92 1.48
CA SER A 351 -12.47 10.96 1.84
C SER A 351 -12.68 11.29 3.33
N VAL A 352 -13.92 11.69 3.68
CA VAL A 352 -14.29 12.02 5.07
C VAL A 352 -14.20 10.83 6.03
N ASP A 353 -14.38 9.62 5.54
CA ASP A 353 -14.27 8.38 6.31
C ASP A 353 -12.89 7.71 6.17
N GLY A 354 -11.98 8.34 5.41
CA GLY A 354 -10.68 7.80 5.10
C GLY A 354 -9.70 7.82 6.27
N ILE A 355 -8.67 6.99 6.17
CA ILE A 355 -7.53 6.98 7.08
C ILE A 355 -6.26 7.19 6.26
N ALA A 356 -5.44 8.17 6.65
CA ALA A 356 -4.25 8.47 5.87
C ALA A 356 -3.13 7.43 6.10
N LEU A 357 -2.83 7.08 7.35
CA LEU A 357 -1.81 6.11 7.74
C LEU A 357 -2.43 5.11 8.72
N ALA A 358 -2.55 3.86 8.34
CA ALA A 358 -3.23 2.84 9.15
C ALA A 358 -2.40 1.58 9.34
N THR A 359 -2.61 0.93 10.50
CA THR A 359 -2.25 -0.46 10.72
C THR A 359 -3.46 -1.26 11.18
N PHE A 360 -3.62 -2.46 10.61
CA PHE A 360 -4.60 -3.44 11.03
C PHE A 360 -3.92 -4.79 11.23
N GLU A 361 -3.98 -5.33 12.45
CA GLU A 361 -3.39 -6.64 12.79
C GLU A 361 -1.89 -6.72 12.44
N ALA A 362 -1.19 -5.59 12.57
CA ALA A 362 0.20 -5.44 12.18
C ALA A 362 1.14 -5.48 13.39
N LYS A 363 2.43 -5.76 13.11
CA LYS A 363 3.47 -5.82 14.14
C LYS A 363 4.74 -5.14 13.66
N ASN A 364 5.40 -4.41 14.58
CA ASN A 364 6.67 -3.73 14.32
C ASN A 364 6.61 -2.81 13.08
N VAL A 365 5.73 -1.80 13.16
CA VAL A 365 5.54 -0.83 12.07
C VAL A 365 5.95 0.56 12.52
N LYS A 366 6.73 1.23 11.70
CA LYS A 366 7.12 2.62 11.92
C LYS A 366 6.57 3.53 10.83
N PHE A 367 5.82 4.56 11.24
CA PHE A 367 5.45 5.71 10.41
C PHE A 367 6.29 6.90 10.83
N SER A 368 7.15 7.41 9.95
CA SER A 368 8.01 8.56 10.29
C SER A 368 8.04 9.60 9.19
N ASP A 369 8.08 10.85 9.62
CA ASP A 369 8.34 11.99 8.76
C ASP A 369 7.33 12.13 7.58
N ASN A 370 6.11 11.59 7.75
CA ASN A 370 5.04 11.73 6.75
C ASN A 370 4.30 13.04 6.95
N THR A 371 3.84 13.62 5.85
CA THR A 371 3.02 14.83 5.83
C THR A 371 1.59 14.50 5.39
N VAL A 372 0.61 14.78 6.25
CA VAL A 372 -0.81 14.55 5.99
C VAL A 372 -1.56 15.88 6.08
N ASN A 373 -2.21 16.28 5.01
CA ASN A 373 -2.94 17.56 4.93
C ASN A 373 -4.31 17.40 4.26
N HIS A 374 -5.29 18.22 4.68
CA HIS A 374 -6.63 18.25 4.06
C HIS A 374 -7.29 16.86 3.99
N CYS A 375 -7.14 16.08 5.06
CA CYS A 375 -7.75 14.77 5.21
C CYS A 375 -8.77 14.84 6.34
N PRO A 376 -10.07 15.01 6.04
CA PRO A 376 -11.10 15.22 7.07
C PRO A 376 -11.34 13.97 7.94
N GLY A 377 -10.93 12.79 7.49
CA GLY A 377 -10.97 11.55 8.25
C GLY A 377 -9.91 11.47 9.35
N LYS A 378 -9.48 10.26 9.68
CA LYS A 378 -8.39 10.02 10.65
C LYS A 378 -7.03 10.14 9.96
N LEU A 379 -6.05 10.73 10.64
CA LEU A 379 -4.73 10.90 10.04
C LEU A 379 -3.83 9.70 10.30
N CYS A 380 -3.81 9.19 11.54
CA CYS A 380 -3.13 7.96 11.92
C CYS A 380 -4.07 7.03 12.69
N CYS A 381 -3.99 5.72 12.44
CA CYS A 381 -4.75 4.71 13.18
C CYS A 381 -3.93 3.46 13.43
N ALA A 382 -3.84 3.02 14.69
CA ALA A 382 -3.34 1.70 15.05
C ALA A 382 -4.48 0.87 15.63
N ARG A 383 -4.83 -0.25 14.98
CA ARG A 383 -5.92 -1.13 15.41
C ARG A 383 -5.48 -2.59 15.44
N ASN A 384 -5.77 -3.27 16.56
CA ASN A 384 -5.40 -4.69 16.79
C ASN A 384 -3.91 -4.96 16.50
N SER A 385 -3.04 -3.98 16.77
CA SER A 385 -1.66 -3.99 16.33
C SER A 385 -0.69 -3.96 17.53
N ARG A 386 0.58 -4.30 17.28
CA ARG A 386 1.61 -4.34 18.31
C ARG A 386 2.92 -3.70 17.84
N ASP A 387 3.60 -3.01 18.77
CA ASP A 387 4.90 -2.39 18.51
C ASP A 387 4.84 -1.38 17.35
N ILE A 388 3.87 -0.45 17.40
CA ILE A 388 3.67 0.58 16.40
C ILE A 388 4.28 1.91 16.84
N THR A 389 4.94 2.60 15.94
CA THR A 389 5.52 3.93 16.21
C THR A 389 5.05 4.94 15.16
N PHE A 390 4.44 6.04 15.61
CA PHE A 390 4.19 7.26 14.85
C PHE A 390 5.19 8.32 15.32
N GLU A 391 6.16 8.68 14.50
CA GLU A 391 7.27 9.57 14.89
C GLU A 391 7.52 10.66 13.86
N GLY A 392 7.60 11.92 14.29
CA GLY A 392 7.98 13.05 13.43
C GLY A 392 7.00 13.40 12.33
N ASN A 393 5.75 12.89 12.38
CA ASN A 393 4.78 13.16 11.32
C ASN A 393 4.12 14.54 11.49
N GLU A 394 3.85 15.22 10.37
CA GLU A 394 3.05 16.45 10.30
C GLU A 394 1.59 16.09 9.97
N LEU A 395 0.69 16.23 10.94
CA LEU A 395 -0.70 15.74 10.90
C LEU A 395 -1.68 16.91 10.98
N ASN A 396 -2.34 17.25 9.87
CA ASN A 396 -3.16 18.44 9.78
C ASN A 396 -4.57 18.17 9.21
N ASP A 397 -5.54 18.96 9.70
CA ASP A 397 -6.87 19.11 9.11
C ASP A 397 -7.78 17.87 9.24
N SER A 398 -7.88 17.27 10.46
CA SER A 398 -8.82 16.18 10.76
C SER A 398 -10.12 16.67 11.41
N ASP A 399 -11.26 16.27 10.86
CA ASP A 399 -12.59 16.50 11.48
C ASP A 399 -12.96 15.40 12.50
N ILE A 400 -12.10 14.41 12.71
CA ILE A 400 -12.31 13.30 13.62
C ILE A 400 -11.18 13.24 14.66
N THR A 401 -10.06 12.64 14.31
CA THR A 401 -8.95 12.41 15.26
C THR A 401 -7.62 12.36 14.49
N ALA A 402 -6.61 13.06 14.98
CA ALA A 402 -5.30 12.99 14.35
C ALA A 402 -4.63 11.62 14.55
N VAL A 403 -4.59 11.09 15.78
CA VAL A 403 -4.01 9.77 16.07
C VAL A 403 -4.99 8.95 16.91
N GLU A 404 -5.45 7.83 16.36
CA GLU A 404 -6.31 6.88 17.05
C GLU A 404 -5.58 5.56 17.33
N ILE A 405 -5.63 5.09 18.58
CA ILE A 405 -4.99 3.85 19.04
C ILE A 405 -6.05 2.98 19.67
N ILE A 406 -6.40 1.84 19.06
CA ILE A 406 -7.48 0.97 19.52
C ILE A 406 -6.97 -0.48 19.60
N ASP A 407 -7.29 -1.16 20.71
CA ASP A 407 -7.01 -2.59 20.93
C ASP A 407 -5.55 -2.97 20.59
N SER A 408 -4.59 -2.07 20.90
CA SER A 408 -3.21 -2.17 20.47
C SER A 408 -2.23 -2.14 21.62
N ILE A 409 -1.06 -2.78 21.43
CA ILE A 409 -0.08 -2.97 22.50
C ILE A 409 1.25 -2.31 22.11
N ASN A 410 1.85 -1.58 23.06
CA ASN A 410 3.14 -0.91 22.91
C ASN A 410 3.19 0.07 21.72
N VAL A 411 2.18 0.95 21.65
CA VAL A 411 2.13 2.00 20.62
C VAL A 411 2.84 3.26 21.13
N LYS A 412 3.61 3.90 20.26
CA LYS A 412 4.29 5.16 20.52
C LYS A 412 3.80 6.24 19.55
N ALA A 413 3.34 7.37 20.09
CA ALA A 413 3.13 8.61 19.33
C ALA A 413 4.17 9.63 19.83
N LYS A 414 5.19 9.90 19.03
CA LYS A 414 6.36 10.66 19.44
C LYS A 414 6.73 11.76 18.44
N SER A 415 7.03 12.94 18.96
CA SER A 415 7.56 14.06 18.17
C SER A 415 6.70 14.45 16.95
N ASN A 416 5.38 14.20 17.01
CA ASN A 416 4.48 14.56 15.91
C ASN A 416 3.97 16.00 16.08
N GLY A 417 3.85 16.71 14.97
CA GLY A 417 3.12 17.98 14.87
C GLY A 417 1.66 17.73 14.52
N ILE A 418 0.71 18.11 15.39
CA ILE A 418 -0.73 17.93 15.19
C ILE A 418 -1.41 19.29 15.19
N LYS A 419 -2.03 19.67 14.07
CA LYS A 419 -2.68 20.98 13.93
C LYS A 419 -4.05 20.88 13.27
N ARG A 420 -4.93 21.85 13.56
CA ARG A 420 -6.26 21.98 12.94
C ARG A 420 -7.05 20.67 12.91
N SER A 421 -6.98 19.93 14.01
CA SER A 421 -7.69 18.66 14.17
C SER A 421 -8.75 18.76 15.28
N LYS A 422 -9.87 18.05 15.14
CA LYS A 422 -10.92 18.05 16.15
C LYS A 422 -10.46 17.42 17.46
N GLN A 423 -9.71 16.32 17.37
CA GLN A 423 -9.05 15.68 18.50
C GLN A 423 -7.59 15.37 18.14
N GLY A 424 -6.72 15.41 19.12
CA GLY A 424 -5.32 15.04 18.95
C GLY A 424 -5.11 13.52 19.01
N VAL A 425 -4.71 12.99 20.15
CA VAL A 425 -4.44 11.55 20.35
C VAL A 425 -5.54 10.90 21.20
N VAL A 426 -6.16 9.84 20.69
CA VAL A 426 -7.21 9.08 21.39
C VAL A 426 -6.77 7.62 21.55
N ILE A 427 -6.82 7.12 22.80
CA ILE A 427 -6.34 5.80 23.17
C ILE A 427 -7.48 5.00 23.79
N THR A 428 -7.80 3.84 23.18
CA THR A 428 -8.91 2.98 23.59
C THR A 428 -8.42 1.55 23.80
N ARG A 429 -8.59 0.99 24.98
CA ARG A 429 -8.22 -0.38 25.37
C ARG A 429 -6.81 -0.78 24.93
N SER A 430 -5.83 0.13 25.11
CA SER A 430 -4.51 -0.01 24.53
C SER A 430 -3.40 0.32 25.54
N SER A 431 -2.18 -0.12 25.26
CA SER A 431 -1.00 0.41 25.96
C SER A 431 -0.24 1.37 25.06
N ALA A 432 -0.09 2.62 25.51
CA ALA A 432 0.49 3.67 24.68
C ALA A 432 1.45 4.60 25.44
N LYS A 433 2.46 5.10 24.71
CA LYS A 433 3.34 6.19 25.13
C LYS A 433 3.14 7.36 24.17
N VAL A 434 2.73 8.51 24.72
CA VAL A 434 2.51 9.75 23.95
C VAL A 434 3.48 10.79 24.49
N PHE A 435 4.50 11.11 23.73
CA PHE A 435 5.55 11.98 24.24
C PHE A 435 6.18 12.86 23.17
N ASP A 436 6.61 14.04 23.60
CA ASP A 436 7.35 14.98 22.74
C ASP A 436 6.53 15.52 21.55
N ASN A 437 5.18 15.46 21.61
CA ASN A 437 4.33 15.93 20.52
C ASN A 437 3.95 17.41 20.73
N ASP A 438 3.76 18.14 19.62
CA ASP A 438 3.15 19.47 19.60
C ASP A 438 1.68 19.32 19.14
N VAL A 439 0.73 19.46 20.08
CA VAL A 439 -0.70 19.24 19.83
C VAL A 439 -1.45 20.57 19.87
N ASP A 440 -1.47 21.28 18.77
CA ASP A 440 -2.13 22.57 18.60
C ASP A 440 -3.48 22.46 17.89
N LEU A 441 -4.55 22.43 18.68
CA LEU A 441 -5.92 22.36 18.17
C LEU A 441 -6.60 23.75 18.06
N THR A 442 -5.88 24.85 18.28
CA THR A 442 -6.44 26.20 18.41
C THR A 442 -7.13 26.70 17.14
N GLU A 443 -6.65 26.31 15.98
CA GLU A 443 -7.22 26.72 14.67
C GLU A 443 -8.37 25.84 14.19
N TYR A 444 -8.77 24.80 14.95
CA TYR A 444 -9.94 24.00 14.57
C TYR A 444 -11.24 24.77 14.81
N PRO A 445 -12.12 24.92 13.81
CA PRO A 445 -13.36 25.66 13.95
C PRO A 445 -14.33 24.91 14.88
N ASN A 446 -14.94 25.65 15.83
CA ASN A 446 -16.00 25.16 16.74
C ASN A 446 -15.57 24.08 17.77
N ALA A 447 -14.85 24.51 18.78
CA ALA A 447 -14.52 23.73 19.98
C ALA A 447 -13.88 22.38 19.70
N ALA A 448 -12.59 22.38 19.67
CA ALA A 448 -11.77 21.18 19.69
C ALA A 448 -12.22 20.19 20.76
N GLY A 449 -12.02 18.90 20.52
CA GLY A 449 -12.08 17.87 21.52
C GLY A 449 -10.86 17.92 22.45
N TYR A 450 -10.44 16.76 22.92
CA TYR A 450 -9.27 16.63 23.79
C TYR A 450 -7.98 16.63 22.98
N ALA A 451 -6.92 17.22 23.52
CA ALA A 451 -5.61 17.09 22.88
C ALA A 451 -5.08 15.65 23.06
N ILE A 452 -5.21 15.06 24.25
CA ILE A 452 -4.90 13.64 24.50
C ILE A 452 -6.02 13.06 25.37
N ALA A 453 -6.61 11.93 24.92
CA ALA A 453 -7.66 11.24 25.67
C ALA A 453 -7.38 9.72 25.77
N PHE A 454 -7.80 9.10 26.88
CA PHE A 454 -7.72 7.65 27.08
C PHE A 454 -8.93 7.10 27.84
N ASP A 455 -9.26 5.84 27.59
CA ASP A 455 -10.38 5.14 28.23
C ASP A 455 -9.96 4.23 29.40
N LYS A 456 -10.95 3.64 30.06
CA LYS A 456 -10.79 2.74 31.23
C LYS A 456 -9.89 1.53 30.98
N GLY A 457 -9.80 1.06 29.74
CA GLY A 457 -9.03 -0.12 29.36
C GLY A 457 -7.57 0.14 29.08
N SER A 458 -7.11 1.38 29.17
CA SER A 458 -5.80 1.79 28.65
C SER A 458 -4.73 1.94 29.74
N ASP A 459 -3.49 1.58 29.39
CA ASP A 459 -2.27 1.91 30.10
C ASP A 459 -1.54 3.04 29.38
N VAL A 460 -1.30 4.17 30.03
CA VAL A 460 -0.77 5.36 29.35
C VAL A 460 0.43 5.98 30.06
N PHE A 461 1.40 6.40 29.23
CA PHE A 461 2.49 7.27 29.63
C PHE A 461 2.52 8.50 28.73
N ILE A 462 2.07 9.65 29.25
CA ILE A 462 1.93 10.92 28.55
C ILE A 462 2.99 11.88 29.09
N LYS A 463 3.99 12.24 28.26
CA LYS A 463 5.16 12.95 28.75
C LYS A 463 5.71 13.99 27.73
N ASP A 464 6.23 15.09 28.22
CA ASP A 464 6.94 16.11 27.44
C ASP A 464 6.13 16.64 26.20
N ASN A 465 4.79 16.61 26.25
CA ASN A 465 3.98 17.15 25.16
C ASN A 465 3.73 18.65 25.36
N ARG A 466 3.77 19.41 24.28
CA ARG A 466 3.36 20.81 24.22
C ARG A 466 1.91 20.90 23.75
N ILE A 467 1.03 21.56 24.54
CA ILE A 467 -0.40 21.69 24.26
C ILE A 467 -0.80 23.15 24.44
N PRO A 468 -0.75 23.98 23.38
CA PRO A 468 -1.06 25.40 23.48
C PRO A 468 -2.56 25.66 23.49
N ALA A 469 -2.98 26.58 24.34
CA ALA A 469 -4.32 27.19 24.44
C ALA A 469 -5.51 26.21 24.30
N PRO A 470 -5.53 25.07 25.02
CA PRO A 470 -6.60 24.10 24.91
C PRO A 470 -7.96 24.71 25.29
N ILE A 471 -8.94 24.58 24.39
CA ILE A 471 -10.32 25.07 24.58
C ILE A 471 -11.13 24.07 25.41
N ASN A 472 -10.89 22.78 25.21
CA ASN A 472 -11.37 21.68 26.03
C ASN A 472 -10.21 21.13 26.87
N MET A 473 -10.41 20.05 27.62
CA MET A 473 -9.35 19.46 28.44
C MET A 473 -8.13 19.12 27.57
N ALA A 474 -6.95 19.50 28.03
CA ALA A 474 -5.71 19.14 27.36
C ALA A 474 -5.49 17.62 27.46
N ILE A 475 -5.60 17.08 28.69
CA ILE A 475 -5.48 15.65 28.94
C ILE A 475 -6.71 15.17 29.72
N TYR A 476 -7.47 14.24 29.13
CA TYR A 476 -8.64 13.65 29.75
C TYR A 476 -8.53 12.13 29.76
N GLY A 477 -8.87 11.50 30.86
CA GLY A 477 -8.90 10.05 30.88
C GLY A 477 -9.75 9.44 32.00
N GLU A 478 -10.23 8.24 31.69
CA GLU A 478 -10.85 7.34 32.64
C GLU A 478 -9.97 6.12 32.85
N SER A 479 -9.86 5.64 34.09
CA SER A 479 -9.04 4.49 34.47
C SER A 479 -9.78 3.57 35.42
N VAL A 480 -9.30 2.34 35.52
CA VAL A 480 -9.75 1.35 36.53
C VAL A 480 -8.56 0.78 37.28
N GLU A 481 -8.83 0.04 38.33
CA GLU A 481 -7.80 -0.66 39.08
C GLU A 481 -7.00 -1.62 38.19
N GLY A 482 -5.68 -1.64 38.35
CA GLY A 482 -4.77 -2.46 37.54
C GLY A 482 -4.24 -1.77 36.28
N ARG A 483 -4.73 -0.56 35.93
CA ARG A 483 -4.21 0.24 34.82
C ARG A 483 -3.22 1.30 35.29
N THR A 484 -2.21 1.51 34.48
CA THR A 484 -1.15 2.50 34.74
C THR A 484 -1.46 3.81 34.05
N VAL A 485 -1.51 4.92 34.81
CA VAL A 485 -1.63 6.28 34.26
C VAL A 485 -0.47 7.12 34.79
N ARG A 486 0.38 7.62 33.89
CA ARG A 486 1.46 8.55 34.18
C ARG A 486 1.39 9.74 33.25
N ILE A 487 1.26 10.95 33.83
CA ILE A 487 1.17 12.23 33.12
C ILE A 487 2.29 13.11 33.66
N LYS A 488 3.34 13.30 32.85
CA LYS A 488 4.58 13.91 33.33
C LYS A 488 5.13 14.98 32.41
N ASP A 489 5.65 16.03 33.00
CA ASP A 489 6.50 17.02 32.33
C ASP A 489 5.85 17.62 31.04
N ASN A 490 4.50 17.71 30.98
CA ASN A 490 3.80 18.32 29.85
C ASN A 490 3.69 19.84 30.02
N ASP A 491 3.83 20.58 28.94
CA ASP A 491 3.68 22.03 28.86
C ASP A 491 2.31 22.41 28.28
N ILE A 492 1.41 22.89 29.14
CA ILE A 492 0.04 23.29 28.79
C ILE A 492 -0.08 24.81 28.95
N THR A 493 0.11 25.52 27.86
CA THR A 493 0.16 26.99 27.88
C THR A 493 -1.17 27.63 27.52
N ASP A 494 -1.46 28.79 28.13
CA ASP A 494 -2.62 29.63 27.81
C ASP A 494 -3.98 28.90 27.83
N ALA A 495 -4.15 27.94 28.74
CA ALA A 495 -5.35 27.12 28.83
C ALA A 495 -6.63 27.95 28.95
N LYS A 496 -7.57 27.75 28.02
CA LYS A 496 -8.89 28.38 27.98
C LYS A 496 -9.98 27.48 28.53
N CYS A 497 -9.68 26.22 28.77
CA CYS A 497 -10.57 25.21 29.36
C CYS A 497 -10.72 25.39 30.89
N LEU A 498 -11.72 24.72 31.48
CA LEU A 498 -11.93 24.71 32.93
C LEU A 498 -10.97 23.78 33.66
N ILE A 499 -10.59 22.68 33.03
CA ILE A 499 -9.76 21.66 33.66
C ILE A 499 -8.77 21.12 32.61
N PRO A 500 -7.52 21.59 32.58
CA PRO A 500 -6.52 21.11 31.64
C PRO A 500 -6.19 19.61 31.83
N ILE A 501 -5.99 19.12 33.04
CA ILE A 501 -5.74 17.70 33.31
C ILE A 501 -6.86 17.14 34.16
N TYR A 502 -7.60 16.15 33.64
CA TYR A 502 -8.68 15.48 34.37
C TYR A 502 -8.60 13.97 34.24
N VAL A 503 -8.46 13.28 35.37
CA VAL A 503 -8.38 11.81 35.47
C VAL A 503 -9.45 11.27 36.41
N ILE A 504 -10.22 10.30 35.91
CA ILE A 504 -11.35 9.69 36.65
C ILE A 504 -11.07 8.22 36.93
N GLY A 505 -11.26 7.78 38.19
CA GLY A 505 -11.16 6.38 38.60
C GLY A 505 -9.73 5.86 38.69
N GLY A 506 -9.58 4.58 39.01
CA GLY A 506 -8.31 3.87 39.10
C GLY A 506 -7.49 4.13 40.38
N LYS A 507 -6.28 3.56 40.42
CA LYS A 507 -5.41 3.64 41.59
C LYS A 507 -3.96 4.01 41.21
N LYS A 508 -3.28 4.68 42.16
CA LYS A 508 -1.84 4.97 42.13
C LYS A 508 -1.37 5.70 40.85
N HIS A 509 -2.17 6.64 40.37
CA HIS A 509 -1.77 7.48 39.23
C HIS A 509 -0.63 8.42 39.62
N GLU A 510 0.25 8.73 38.67
CA GLU A 510 1.30 9.73 38.84
C GLU A 510 1.05 10.91 37.88
N ILE A 511 0.88 12.13 38.43
CA ILE A 511 0.76 13.38 37.72
C ILE A 511 1.85 14.30 38.23
N SER A 512 2.93 14.48 37.46
CA SER A 512 4.11 15.15 38.00
C SER A 512 4.84 16.01 36.97
N GLY A 513 5.43 17.10 37.45
CA GLY A 513 6.28 17.98 36.65
C GLY A 513 5.56 18.76 35.55
N ASN A 514 4.24 18.72 35.47
CA ASN A 514 3.50 19.43 34.42
C ASN A 514 3.47 20.94 34.71
N ASP A 515 3.66 21.75 33.67
CA ASP A 515 3.51 23.22 33.71
C ASP A 515 2.18 23.63 33.07
N ILE A 516 1.30 24.27 33.84
CA ILE A 516 -0.05 24.64 33.42
C ILE A 516 -0.27 26.13 33.62
N THR A 517 -0.39 26.87 32.54
CA THR A 517 -0.71 28.29 32.53
C THR A 517 -2.13 28.51 32.04
N PHE A 518 -2.90 29.32 32.80
CA PHE A 518 -4.25 29.73 32.39
C PHE A 518 -4.28 31.12 31.78
N ASN A 519 -5.03 31.26 30.70
CA ASN A 519 -5.35 32.54 30.09
C ASN A 519 -6.85 32.64 29.77
N ARG A 520 -7.65 32.98 30.80
CA ARG A 520 -9.11 33.08 30.72
C ARG A 520 -9.61 34.43 31.21
N THR A 521 -10.75 34.87 30.68
CA THR A 521 -11.43 36.11 31.11
C THR A 521 -12.40 35.85 32.26
N ALA A 522 -12.95 34.63 32.38
CA ALA A 522 -13.91 34.29 33.44
C ALA A 522 -13.22 33.46 34.53
N SER A 523 -13.36 33.86 35.80
CA SER A 523 -12.84 33.12 36.94
C SER A 523 -13.44 31.72 37.07
N GLY A 524 -12.72 30.79 37.69
CA GLY A 524 -13.14 29.41 37.93
C GLY A 524 -12.24 28.37 37.28
N GLY A 525 -12.46 27.10 37.62
CA GLY A 525 -11.71 25.97 37.06
C GLY A 525 -10.65 25.41 38.00
N TYR A 526 -10.06 24.32 37.58
CA TYR A 526 -9.04 23.54 38.29
C TYR A 526 -7.87 23.24 37.35
N GLY A 527 -6.64 23.36 37.79
CA GLY A 527 -5.48 23.01 36.97
C GLY A 527 -5.36 21.50 36.76
N ILE A 528 -5.39 20.77 37.84
CA ILE A 528 -5.39 19.31 37.88
C ILE A 528 -6.59 18.85 38.70
N GLN A 529 -7.42 17.98 38.15
CA GLN A 529 -8.48 17.33 38.89
C GLN A 529 -8.37 15.80 38.79
N THR A 530 -8.44 15.13 39.93
CA THR A 530 -8.68 13.70 40.00
C THR A 530 -10.06 13.45 40.60
N LYS A 531 -10.79 12.45 40.10
CA LYS A 531 -12.10 12.08 40.65
C LYS A 531 -12.21 10.57 40.83
N ASN A 532 -12.73 10.13 41.98
CA ASN A 532 -12.90 8.70 42.34
C ASN A 532 -11.58 7.90 42.20
N THR A 533 -10.44 8.49 42.55
CA THR A 533 -9.11 7.83 42.50
C THR A 533 -8.66 7.40 43.90
N ASP A 534 -7.82 6.35 43.97
CA ASP A 534 -7.21 5.92 45.23
C ASP A 534 -5.67 5.99 45.12
N GLY A 535 -5.05 6.77 46.00
CA GLY A 535 -3.59 6.87 46.12
C GLY A 535 -2.90 7.60 44.96
N ALA A 536 -3.53 8.61 44.35
CA ALA A 536 -2.90 9.42 43.33
C ALA A 536 -1.71 10.22 43.88
N LEU A 537 -0.58 10.23 43.15
CA LEU A 537 0.58 11.06 43.43
C LEU A 537 0.61 12.28 42.50
N ILE A 538 0.37 13.46 43.05
CA ILE A 538 0.37 14.74 42.34
C ILE A 538 1.53 15.57 42.87
N LYS A 539 2.65 15.66 42.11
CA LYS A 539 3.87 16.26 42.65
C LYS A 539 4.59 17.15 41.67
N GLU A 540 5.24 18.16 42.20
CA GLU A 540 6.18 19.00 41.45
C GLU A 540 5.58 19.66 40.20
N ASN A 541 4.23 19.80 40.14
CA ASN A 541 3.57 20.51 39.06
C ASN A 541 3.60 22.03 39.32
N VAL A 542 3.60 22.81 38.25
CA VAL A 542 3.42 24.25 38.29
C VAL A 542 2.03 24.57 37.73
N VAL A 543 1.20 25.24 38.54
CA VAL A 543 -0.15 25.63 38.12
C VAL A 543 -0.37 27.10 38.47
N HIS A 544 -0.36 27.93 37.44
CA HIS A 544 -0.54 29.37 37.66
C HIS A 544 -1.50 30.03 36.66
N SER A 545 -2.00 31.17 36.98
CA SER A 545 -2.87 31.98 36.15
C SER A 545 -2.20 33.32 35.79
N VAL A 546 -2.48 33.80 34.59
CA VAL A 546 -2.09 35.18 34.24
C VAL A 546 -2.89 36.19 35.02
N SER A 547 -2.39 37.40 35.11
CA SER A 547 -2.97 38.50 35.88
C SER A 547 -4.49 38.65 35.69
N GLY A 548 -5.20 38.72 36.83
CA GLY A 548 -6.65 38.97 36.87
C GLY A 548 -7.56 37.74 36.83
N PHE A 549 -7.04 36.56 36.58
CA PHE A 549 -7.82 35.29 36.60
C PHE A 549 -7.70 34.61 37.98
N LYS A 550 -8.85 34.15 38.55
CA LYS A 550 -8.88 33.42 39.81
C LYS A 550 -9.38 32.00 39.62
N LEU A 551 -8.53 31.02 39.84
CA LEU A 551 -8.88 29.62 39.93
C LEU A 551 -9.79 29.32 41.16
N TYR A 552 -10.71 28.34 41.04
CA TYR A 552 -11.36 27.79 42.22
C TYR A 552 -10.35 27.03 43.09
N SER A 553 -9.53 26.20 42.43
CA SER A 553 -8.37 25.56 43.06
C SER A 553 -7.38 25.13 41.98
N PRO A 554 -6.07 25.27 42.23
CA PRO A 554 -5.06 24.74 41.29
C PRO A 554 -5.09 23.19 41.20
N ILE A 555 -5.34 22.50 42.31
CA ILE A 555 -5.45 21.04 42.35
C ILE A 555 -6.69 20.66 43.18
N LYS A 556 -7.53 19.78 42.60
CA LYS A 556 -8.72 19.20 43.25
C LYS A 556 -8.69 17.69 43.22
N THR A 557 -8.91 17.06 44.40
CA THR A 557 -9.09 15.62 44.57
C THR A 557 -10.57 15.33 44.91
N ASP A 558 -11.41 15.17 43.86
CA ASP A 558 -12.86 15.05 43.99
C ASP A 558 -13.28 13.59 44.27
N GLU A 559 -13.95 13.33 45.37
CA GLU A 559 -14.33 11.97 45.77
C GLU A 559 -13.15 10.96 45.73
N SER A 560 -11.90 11.45 45.77
CA SER A 560 -10.68 10.64 45.75
C SER A 560 -10.19 10.40 47.18
N ILE A 561 -9.41 9.33 47.38
CA ILE A 561 -8.88 8.98 48.72
C ILE A 561 -7.37 8.72 48.67
N ASN A 562 -6.70 8.93 49.76
CA ASN A 562 -5.28 8.63 49.96
C ASN A 562 -4.34 9.30 48.95
N SER A 563 -4.73 10.40 48.33
CA SER A 563 -3.88 11.13 47.39
C SER A 563 -2.73 11.83 48.13
N ARG A 564 -1.59 11.95 47.45
CA ARG A 564 -0.41 12.66 47.93
C ARG A 564 -0.12 13.85 47.01
N VAL A 565 -0.27 15.06 47.56
CA VAL A 565 -0.08 16.33 46.85
C VAL A 565 1.16 17.02 47.39
N ILE A 566 2.29 16.94 46.65
CA ILE A 566 3.61 17.22 47.23
C ILE A 566 4.43 18.17 46.34
N GLY A 567 4.95 19.23 46.91
CA GLY A 567 5.96 20.08 46.25
C GLY A 567 5.49 20.82 45.01
N ASN A 568 4.17 21.01 44.83
CA ASN A 568 3.64 21.73 43.68
C ASN A 568 3.79 23.24 43.86
N LYS A 569 4.04 23.99 42.79
CA LYS A 569 3.99 25.45 42.75
C LYS A 569 2.63 25.90 42.25
N ILE A 570 1.85 26.62 43.06
CA ILE A 570 0.42 26.81 42.82
C ILE A 570 -0.06 28.24 43.07
N SER A 571 -0.95 28.77 42.24
CA SER A 571 -1.68 30.02 42.50
C SER A 571 -3.04 29.68 43.14
N GLY A 572 -3.17 29.90 44.45
CA GLY A 572 -4.42 29.70 45.20
C GLY A 572 -4.44 28.50 46.14
N ASN A 573 -5.60 28.20 46.66
CA ASN A 573 -5.79 27.15 47.68
C ASN A 573 -6.13 25.81 47.04
N LEU A 574 -5.65 24.73 47.66
CA LEU A 574 -5.98 23.35 47.30
C LEU A 574 -7.39 22.96 47.72
N ALA A 575 -8.06 22.08 46.95
CA ALA A 575 -9.34 21.47 47.33
C ALA A 575 -9.17 19.95 47.48
N LEU A 576 -8.71 19.51 48.65
CA LEU A 576 -8.35 18.13 48.93
C LEU A 576 -9.38 17.44 49.81
N ASN A 577 -9.47 16.11 49.74
CA ASN A 577 -10.26 15.28 50.64
C ASN A 577 -9.55 15.05 51.97
N LYS A 578 -10.31 14.64 53.01
CA LYS A 578 -9.80 14.46 54.35
C LYS A 578 -8.71 13.39 54.50
N THR A 579 -8.66 12.45 53.61
CA THR A 579 -7.67 11.34 53.64
C THR A 579 -6.40 11.66 52.84
N ASP A 580 -6.34 12.83 52.17
CA ASP A 580 -5.22 13.21 51.35
C ASP A 580 -4.08 13.81 52.17
N ILE A 581 -2.86 13.63 51.71
CA ILE A 581 -1.65 14.16 52.37
C ILE A 581 -1.12 15.33 51.54
N GLU A 582 -1.03 16.49 52.17
CA GLU A 582 -0.43 17.68 51.58
C GLU A 582 0.94 17.95 52.22
N THR A 583 1.96 18.19 51.39
CA THR A 583 3.31 18.48 51.90
C THR A 583 4.08 19.39 50.91
N ASN A 584 4.72 20.44 51.45
CA ASN A 584 5.67 21.30 50.73
C ASN A 584 5.16 21.94 49.45
N ASN A 585 3.85 22.21 49.34
CA ASN A 585 3.33 22.99 48.20
C ASN A 585 3.66 24.48 48.40
N ILE A 586 4.09 25.16 47.34
CA ILE A 586 4.61 26.53 47.34
C ILE A 586 3.63 27.45 46.64
N PRO A 587 3.07 28.49 47.28
CA PRO A 587 2.30 29.53 46.61
C PRO A 587 3.16 30.31 45.64
N ILE A 588 2.61 30.67 44.47
CA ILE A 588 3.27 31.49 43.45
C ILE A 588 2.32 32.56 42.94
#